data_111fa3abeac96f8562c540f4241da741
#
_entry.id   111fa3abeac96f8562c540f4241da741
#
_cell.length_a   1.000
_cell.length_b   1.000
_cell.length_c   1.000
_cell.angle_alpha   90.00
_cell.angle_beta   90.00
_cell.angle_gamma   90.00
#
_symmetry.space_group_name_H-M   'P 1'
#
loop_
_entity.id
_entity.type
_entity.pdbx_description
1 polymer ?
#
loop_
_entity_poly.entity_id
_entity_poly.type
_entity_poly.pdbx_seq_one_letter_code
_entity_poly.pdbx_strand_id
1 'polypeptide(L)'
;MPLHDERKTCLSTEGFYNEMLSYVRAYFDTYPEATAFPVMPTDGFSNMCQCDLCKGKDTPKRGSAGYMSDYVWGFVNRLAGDVEKSHPGRKIGCCAYAAYLLPPEKIDLNKNVIVMICRSRQNDVGNPEGRALALEIRNAWKSKLAPNSLYTWDYYLTSRSDNKGLPIFFPHAASEDLKSWKGVLQGEFVESWKDKGGLADPGVNHLNAFVTARLYWNPDQDVDKMLNDYYSSFFGPAKDDMKGFYERAEKSWKNYTAADVEYLMKTLADAEKKAGSDTVYEKRVALIRGECESKLREVLLLKNSKEEYARIEVKEQPASGITLDGRLDESGWNACPEFALRDCITGEATKNATKFRVACDEKNLYIGVVCQEPDMKGIKASGTKRDDMNVWLDDAVEVILKTPKHSYYQFAINPNGALVDVDRKQGMNINWDSGATAVSVKEANSWTLEICMPLKDIEGERSTLEKPWGLNVGRSRSRDTAAETSIFIPSGKPTFHNTDKMATLLVFNVIFTPYVRSGH
;
A
#
# COMPACT_ATOMS: atom_id res chain seq x y z
N MET A 1 6.07 -33.92 11.17
CA MET A 1 5.31 -32.68 11.47
C MET A 1 5.42 -31.80 10.25
N PRO A 2 4.32 -31.35 9.64
CA PRO A 2 4.43 -30.36 8.58
C PRO A 2 5.07 -29.11 9.18
N LEU A 3 6.07 -28.58 8.50
CA LEU A 3 6.70 -27.31 8.83
C LEU A 3 5.59 -26.25 8.85
N HIS A 4 5.21 -25.80 10.03
CA HIS A 4 4.29 -24.68 10.17
C HIS A 4 4.98 -23.46 9.53
N ASP A 5 4.30 -22.82 8.57
CA ASP A 5 4.70 -21.50 8.11
C ASP A 5 4.85 -20.62 9.35
N GLU A 6 6.06 -20.13 9.61
CA GLU A 6 6.42 -19.37 10.82
C GLU A 6 5.52 -18.15 11.05
N ARG A 7 4.81 -17.73 10.00
CA ARG A 7 3.85 -16.61 10.02
C ARG A 7 2.42 -17.00 10.44
N LYS A 8 2.16 -18.28 10.78
CA LYS A 8 0.83 -18.79 11.12
C LYS A 8 0.78 -19.41 12.51
N THR A 9 1.01 -18.59 13.53
CA THR A 9 0.87 -19.06 14.92
C THR A 9 -0.57 -19.45 15.23
N CYS A 10 -0.79 -20.65 15.73
CA CYS A 10 -2.11 -21.11 16.14
C CYS A 10 -2.46 -20.60 17.54
N LEU A 11 -3.25 -19.51 17.60
CA LEU A 11 -3.72 -18.94 18.88
C LEU A 11 -4.82 -19.78 19.55
N SER A 12 -5.27 -20.87 18.93
CA SER A 12 -6.33 -21.74 19.46
C SER A 12 -5.83 -22.93 20.25
N THR A 13 -4.51 -23.21 20.27
CA THR A 13 -3.97 -24.36 21.00
C THR A 13 -3.76 -24.02 22.47
N GLU A 14 -4.24 -24.85 23.38
CA GLU A 14 -4.03 -24.69 24.83
C GLU A 14 -2.54 -24.77 25.20
N GLY A 15 -1.74 -25.57 24.51
CA GLY A 15 -0.29 -25.65 24.73
C GLY A 15 0.39 -24.30 24.53
N PHE A 16 0.14 -23.61 23.39
CA PHE A 16 0.68 -22.28 23.14
C PHE A 16 0.15 -21.25 24.14
N TYR A 17 -1.14 -21.31 24.47
CA TYR A 17 -1.75 -20.41 25.45
C TYR A 17 -1.08 -20.56 26.83
N ASN A 18 -0.94 -21.78 27.33
CA ASN A 18 -0.35 -22.05 28.64
C ASN A 18 1.12 -21.65 28.72
N GLU A 19 1.88 -21.88 27.64
CA GLU A 19 3.26 -21.44 27.56
C GLU A 19 3.36 -19.91 27.62
N MET A 20 2.55 -19.21 26.82
CA MET A 20 2.51 -17.74 26.83
C MET A 20 2.11 -17.21 28.22
N LEU A 21 1.08 -17.78 28.85
CA LEU A 21 0.65 -17.36 30.19
C LEU A 21 1.74 -17.56 31.23
N SER A 22 2.44 -18.70 31.18
CA SER A 22 3.57 -19.00 32.08
C SER A 22 4.72 -18.03 31.88
N TYR A 23 5.02 -17.71 30.61
CA TYR A 23 6.07 -16.75 30.28
C TYR A 23 5.73 -15.33 30.79
N VAL A 24 4.51 -14.87 30.59
CA VAL A 24 4.07 -13.54 31.05
C VAL A 24 4.08 -13.43 32.57
N ARG A 25 3.69 -14.47 33.28
CA ARG A 25 3.76 -14.53 34.77
C ARG A 25 5.21 -14.47 35.23
N ALA A 26 6.09 -15.32 34.69
CA ALA A 26 7.50 -15.33 35.00
C ALA A 26 8.18 -13.97 34.72
N TYR A 27 7.75 -13.28 33.66
CA TYR A 27 8.21 -11.93 33.35
C TYR A 27 7.85 -10.94 34.49
N PHE A 28 6.59 -10.93 34.95
CA PHE A 28 6.17 -10.03 36.02
C PHE A 28 6.77 -10.41 37.40
N ASP A 29 7.03 -11.69 37.63
CA ASP A 29 7.77 -12.15 38.82
C ASP A 29 9.22 -11.66 38.79
N THR A 30 9.85 -11.68 37.60
CA THR A 30 11.26 -11.27 37.42
C THR A 30 11.43 -9.76 37.43
N TYR A 31 10.44 -9.03 36.87
CA TYR A 31 10.45 -7.55 36.73
C TYR A 31 9.24 -6.96 37.46
N PRO A 32 9.26 -6.90 38.81
CA PRO A 32 8.12 -6.42 39.58
C PRO A 32 7.77 -4.93 39.34
N GLU A 33 8.67 -4.15 38.77
CA GLU A 33 8.44 -2.76 38.37
C GLU A 33 7.69 -2.64 37.02
N ALA A 34 7.68 -3.69 36.18
CA ALA A 34 7.01 -3.67 34.90
C ALA A 34 5.50 -3.57 35.05
N THR A 35 4.87 -2.58 34.44
CA THR A 35 3.43 -2.35 34.52
C THR A 35 2.63 -3.03 33.43
N ALA A 36 3.29 -3.39 32.31
CA ALA A 36 2.65 -4.00 31.14
C ALA A 36 3.57 -4.99 30.43
N PHE A 37 2.99 -5.95 29.73
CA PHE A 37 3.67 -6.88 28.85
C PHE A 37 3.03 -6.87 27.45
N PRO A 38 3.82 -6.77 26.35
CA PRO A 38 3.28 -6.82 25.00
C PRO A 38 3.05 -8.26 24.53
N VAL A 39 1.86 -8.53 24.01
CA VAL A 39 1.50 -9.82 23.40
C VAL A 39 1.01 -9.53 21.98
N MET A 40 1.87 -9.72 21.00
CA MET A 40 1.56 -9.44 19.61
C MET A 40 1.81 -10.67 18.76
N PRO A 41 0.95 -10.95 17.76
CA PRO A 41 1.30 -11.86 16.68
C PRO A 41 2.61 -11.41 15.98
N THR A 42 3.26 -12.33 15.28
CA THR A 42 4.42 -12.00 14.43
C THR A 42 4.06 -10.94 13.38
N ASP A 43 5.02 -10.12 13.01
CA ASP A 43 4.82 -9.13 11.95
C ASP A 43 4.36 -9.80 10.65
N GLY A 44 3.45 -9.14 9.92
CA GLY A 44 2.82 -9.70 8.73
C GLY A 44 1.78 -10.80 9.01
N PHE A 45 1.31 -10.94 10.28
CA PHE A 45 0.23 -11.88 10.63
C PHE A 45 -1.09 -11.46 9.97
N SER A 46 -1.26 -11.93 8.74
CA SER A 46 -2.42 -11.64 7.89
C SER A 46 -3.20 -12.89 7.48
N ASN A 47 -2.72 -14.08 7.86
CA ASN A 47 -3.35 -15.36 7.54
C ASN A 47 -3.56 -16.16 8.82
N MET A 48 -4.81 -16.55 9.04
CA MET A 48 -5.15 -17.40 10.19
C MET A 48 -4.71 -18.85 9.94
N CYS A 49 -4.28 -19.54 11.00
CA CYS A 49 -4.07 -20.98 10.99
C CYS A 49 -5.33 -21.72 10.54
N GLN A 50 -5.21 -22.68 9.63
CA GLN A 50 -6.31 -23.43 9.04
C GLN A 50 -6.56 -24.79 9.68
N CYS A 51 -6.02 -25.04 10.88
CA CYS A 51 -6.29 -26.28 11.62
C CYS A 51 -7.73 -26.33 12.13
N ASP A 52 -8.21 -27.51 12.52
CA ASP A 52 -9.59 -27.71 12.99
C ASP A 52 -9.97 -26.82 14.17
N LEU A 53 -9.00 -26.43 15.03
CA LEU A 53 -9.24 -25.53 16.15
C LEU A 53 -9.44 -24.07 15.71
N CYS A 54 -8.93 -23.66 14.55
CA CYS A 54 -9.00 -22.29 14.06
C CYS A 54 -10.10 -22.08 13.02
N LYS A 55 -10.47 -23.13 12.29
CA LYS A 55 -11.46 -23.09 11.21
C LYS A 55 -12.78 -22.44 11.67
N GLY A 56 -13.22 -21.43 10.94
CA GLY A 56 -14.47 -20.68 11.22
C GLY A 56 -14.39 -19.68 12.39
N LYS A 57 -13.18 -19.37 12.89
CA LYS A 57 -12.97 -18.32 13.90
C LYS A 57 -12.70 -16.94 13.31
N ASP A 58 -12.52 -16.86 12.01
CA ASP A 58 -12.47 -15.62 11.25
C ASP A 58 -13.86 -14.99 11.07
N THR A 59 -13.89 -13.73 10.69
CA THR A 59 -15.13 -12.99 10.44
C THR A 59 -14.96 -12.22 9.10
N PRO A 60 -15.06 -12.92 7.94
CA PRO A 60 -14.78 -12.32 6.62
C PRO A 60 -15.59 -11.07 6.32
N LYS A 61 -16.83 -10.97 6.81
CA LYS A 61 -17.71 -9.80 6.64
C LYS A 61 -17.10 -8.48 7.15
N ARG A 62 -16.07 -8.54 7.99
CA ARG A 62 -15.39 -7.36 8.55
C ARG A 62 -14.25 -6.84 7.68
N GLY A 63 -14.06 -7.42 6.50
CA GLY A 63 -13.03 -6.98 5.55
C GLY A 63 -11.60 -7.17 6.07
N SER A 64 -10.64 -6.70 5.28
CA SER A 64 -9.20 -6.87 5.53
C SER A 64 -8.70 -6.31 6.87
N ALA A 65 -9.40 -5.32 7.43
CA ALA A 65 -9.01 -4.67 8.69
C ALA A 65 -9.59 -5.33 9.95
N GLY A 66 -10.53 -6.27 9.81
CA GLY A 66 -11.27 -6.80 10.96
C GLY A 66 -11.54 -8.30 10.98
N TYR A 67 -11.24 -9.03 9.90
CA TYR A 67 -11.64 -10.43 9.81
C TYR A 67 -10.99 -11.35 10.85
N MET A 68 -9.84 -10.96 11.42
CA MET A 68 -9.18 -11.67 12.51
C MET A 68 -9.36 -11.01 13.89
N SER A 69 -10.15 -9.94 14.01
CA SER A 69 -10.23 -9.18 15.26
C SER A 69 -10.73 -10.02 16.43
N ASP A 70 -11.84 -10.73 16.28
CA ASP A 70 -12.37 -11.56 17.38
C ASP A 70 -11.41 -12.69 17.76
N TYR A 71 -10.66 -13.23 16.80
CA TYR A 71 -9.69 -14.30 17.00
C TYR A 71 -8.46 -13.83 17.79
N VAL A 72 -7.82 -12.76 17.35
CA VAL A 72 -6.61 -12.23 18.00
C VAL A 72 -6.95 -11.60 19.34
N TRP A 73 -7.94 -10.73 19.38
CA TRP A 73 -8.33 -10.05 20.60
C TRP A 73 -8.96 -10.99 21.64
N GLY A 74 -9.55 -12.10 21.21
CA GLY A 74 -10.00 -13.17 22.11
C GLY A 74 -8.85 -13.81 22.87
N PHE A 75 -7.76 -14.10 22.18
CA PHE A 75 -6.54 -14.61 22.81
C PHE A 75 -5.93 -13.61 23.80
N VAL A 76 -5.75 -12.36 23.38
CA VAL A 76 -5.21 -11.29 24.21
C VAL A 76 -6.08 -11.04 25.45
N ASN A 77 -7.40 -11.01 25.27
CA ASN A 77 -8.35 -10.78 26.35
C ASN A 77 -8.38 -11.91 27.39
N ARG A 78 -8.32 -13.16 26.93
CA ARG A 78 -8.23 -14.33 27.81
C ARG A 78 -6.95 -14.26 28.65
N LEU A 79 -5.83 -13.97 28.02
CA LEU A 79 -4.54 -13.84 28.71
C LEU A 79 -4.56 -12.70 29.74
N ALA A 80 -5.12 -11.54 29.36
CA ALA A 80 -5.28 -10.41 30.28
C ALA A 80 -6.10 -10.79 31.52
N GLY A 81 -7.20 -11.50 31.33
CA GLY A 81 -8.06 -11.97 32.44
C GLY A 81 -7.34 -12.93 33.39
N ASP A 82 -6.51 -13.84 32.87
CA ASP A 82 -5.78 -14.80 33.71
C ASP A 82 -4.54 -14.17 34.37
N VAL A 83 -3.92 -13.19 33.75
CA VAL A 83 -2.85 -12.38 34.36
C VAL A 83 -3.41 -11.50 35.47
N GLU A 84 -4.57 -10.87 35.32
CA GLU A 84 -5.20 -10.06 36.37
C GLU A 84 -5.45 -10.87 37.66
N LYS A 85 -5.76 -12.17 37.54
CA LYS A 85 -5.97 -13.07 38.71
C LYS A 85 -4.69 -13.32 39.49
N SER A 86 -3.55 -13.44 38.80
CA SER A 86 -2.25 -13.77 39.44
C SER A 86 -1.40 -12.52 39.72
N HIS A 87 -1.54 -11.47 38.88
CA HIS A 87 -0.76 -10.23 38.95
C HIS A 87 -1.71 -9.04 38.82
N PRO A 88 -2.52 -8.73 39.86
CA PRO A 88 -3.51 -7.65 39.79
C PRO A 88 -2.91 -6.32 39.40
N GLY A 89 -3.58 -5.61 38.47
CA GLY A 89 -3.17 -4.30 37.98
C GLY A 89 -2.11 -4.34 36.86
N ARG A 90 -1.55 -5.52 36.52
CA ARG A 90 -0.64 -5.67 35.37
C ARG A 90 -1.44 -5.64 34.07
N LYS A 91 -0.92 -4.94 33.08
CA LYS A 91 -1.59 -4.76 31.79
C LYS A 91 -1.02 -5.66 30.70
N ILE A 92 -1.88 -6.05 29.77
CA ILE A 92 -1.48 -6.78 28.56
C ILE A 92 -1.71 -5.90 27.35
N GLY A 93 -0.63 -5.62 26.61
CA GLY A 93 -0.66 -4.74 25.43
C GLY A 93 -0.66 -5.53 24.13
N CYS A 94 -1.43 -5.07 23.14
CA CYS A 94 -1.36 -5.58 21.78
C CYS A 94 -1.55 -4.43 20.78
N CYS A 95 -0.87 -4.55 19.62
CA CYS A 95 -1.13 -3.66 18.51
C CYS A 95 -2.46 -4.01 17.84
N ALA A 96 -3.25 -3.00 17.50
CA ALA A 96 -4.33 -3.09 16.54
C ALA A 96 -3.73 -2.87 15.15
N TYR A 97 -3.60 -3.94 14.36
CA TYR A 97 -2.78 -3.94 13.15
C TYR A 97 -3.34 -4.86 12.07
N ALA A 98 -3.18 -4.48 10.82
CA ALA A 98 -3.55 -5.28 9.65
C ALA A 98 -4.94 -5.95 9.81
N ALA A 99 -5.01 -7.26 9.77
CA ALA A 99 -6.25 -8.06 9.81
C ALA A 99 -7.04 -8.00 11.14
N TYR A 100 -6.46 -7.43 12.19
CA TYR A 100 -7.07 -7.24 13.51
C TYR A 100 -6.98 -5.79 14.00
N LEU A 101 -6.93 -4.85 13.03
CA LEU A 101 -6.91 -3.40 13.28
C LEU A 101 -8.21 -2.92 13.96
N LEU A 102 -9.36 -3.48 13.59
CA LEU A 102 -10.66 -3.12 14.19
C LEU A 102 -10.84 -3.78 15.56
N PRO A 103 -11.58 -3.16 16.51
CA PRO A 103 -11.89 -3.79 17.78
C PRO A 103 -12.74 -5.06 17.60
N PRO A 104 -12.69 -6.02 18.53
CA PRO A 104 -13.55 -7.21 18.47
C PRO A 104 -15.03 -6.83 18.63
N GLU A 105 -15.92 -7.60 18.01
CA GLU A 105 -17.37 -7.41 18.13
C GLU A 105 -18.00 -8.33 19.18
N LYS A 106 -17.51 -9.58 19.24
CA LYS A 106 -18.09 -10.64 20.08
C LYS A 106 -17.54 -10.69 21.50
N ILE A 107 -16.64 -9.78 21.84
CA ILE A 107 -15.86 -9.85 23.08
C ILE A 107 -15.86 -8.48 23.75
N ASP A 108 -16.12 -8.47 25.05
CA ASP A 108 -15.87 -7.33 25.93
C ASP A 108 -14.47 -7.45 26.51
N LEU A 109 -13.68 -6.40 26.33
CA LEU A 109 -12.28 -6.41 26.73
C LEU A 109 -12.10 -6.19 28.24
N ASN A 110 -11.19 -6.94 28.84
CA ASN A 110 -10.81 -6.73 30.22
C ASN A 110 -10.20 -5.33 30.42
N LYS A 111 -10.41 -4.76 31.59
CA LYS A 111 -9.93 -3.41 31.96
C LYS A 111 -8.40 -3.25 31.90
N ASN A 112 -7.65 -4.36 31.96
CA ASN A 112 -6.19 -4.38 31.90
C ASN A 112 -5.63 -4.63 30.48
N VAL A 113 -6.49 -4.68 29.45
CA VAL A 113 -6.03 -4.67 28.04
C VAL A 113 -5.66 -3.25 27.66
N ILE A 114 -4.48 -3.06 27.04
CA ILE A 114 -4.06 -1.84 26.39
C ILE A 114 -3.87 -2.08 24.91
N VAL A 115 -4.23 -1.08 24.10
CA VAL A 115 -4.23 -1.17 22.65
C VAL A 115 -3.37 -0.08 22.05
N MET A 116 -2.54 -0.44 21.09
CA MET A 116 -1.73 0.48 20.30
C MET A 116 -2.19 0.42 18.85
N ILE A 117 -2.90 1.45 18.36
CA ILE A 117 -3.41 1.51 16.99
C ILE A 117 -2.25 1.80 16.05
N CYS A 118 -1.96 0.88 15.13
CA CYS A 118 -0.92 1.03 14.11
C CYS A 118 -1.52 1.67 12.84
N ARG A 119 -1.25 2.95 12.63
CA ARG A 119 -1.61 3.67 11.40
C ARG A 119 -0.59 4.76 11.10
N SER A 120 -0.40 5.02 9.81
CA SER A 120 0.50 6.10 9.37
C SER A 120 -0.27 7.40 9.18
N ARG A 121 -0.02 8.38 10.04
CA ARG A 121 -0.50 9.75 9.89
C ARG A 121 -0.09 10.34 8.55
N GLN A 122 1.14 10.07 8.13
CA GLN A 122 1.64 10.48 6.82
C GLN A 122 0.74 10.01 5.68
N ASN A 123 0.25 8.77 5.71
CA ASN A 123 -0.64 8.25 4.67
C ASN A 123 -2.04 8.87 4.73
N ASP A 124 -2.51 9.22 5.92
CA ASP A 124 -3.83 9.80 6.14
C ASP A 124 -3.88 11.31 5.82
N VAL A 125 -2.75 12.00 5.95
CA VAL A 125 -2.64 13.44 5.63
C VAL A 125 -2.95 13.69 4.15
N GLY A 126 -3.86 14.65 3.88
CA GLY A 126 -4.28 14.98 2.52
C GLY A 126 -5.17 13.94 1.83
N ASN A 127 -5.60 12.90 2.57
CA ASN A 127 -6.61 11.94 2.13
C ASN A 127 -7.85 12.06 3.05
N PRO A 128 -8.91 12.75 2.64
CA PRO A 128 -10.11 12.94 3.48
C PRO A 128 -10.77 11.61 3.91
N GLU A 129 -10.81 10.61 3.02
CA GLU A 129 -11.36 9.28 3.33
C GLU A 129 -10.48 8.54 4.35
N GLY A 130 -9.16 8.60 4.18
CA GLY A 130 -8.21 8.03 5.12
C GLY A 130 -8.31 8.66 6.51
N ARG A 131 -8.48 9.99 6.59
CA ARG A 131 -8.72 10.69 7.86
C ARG A 131 -10.03 10.27 8.51
N ALA A 132 -11.12 10.19 7.74
CA ALA A 132 -12.42 9.76 8.25
C ALA A 132 -12.36 8.32 8.81
N LEU A 133 -11.74 7.40 8.07
CA LEU A 133 -11.52 6.02 8.51
C LEU A 133 -10.63 5.96 9.76
N ALA A 134 -9.55 6.76 9.84
CA ALA A 134 -8.70 6.83 11.03
C ALA A 134 -9.52 7.26 12.25
N LEU A 135 -10.36 8.27 12.12
CA LEU A 135 -11.23 8.75 13.19
C LEU A 135 -12.27 7.70 13.60
N GLU A 136 -12.86 6.99 12.65
CA GLU A 136 -13.80 5.90 12.90
C GLU A 136 -13.14 4.77 13.71
N ILE A 137 -11.99 4.28 13.27
CA ILE A 137 -11.22 3.22 13.98
C ILE A 137 -10.92 3.65 15.41
N ARG A 138 -10.46 4.87 15.59
CA ARG A 138 -10.12 5.44 16.89
C ARG A 138 -11.32 5.50 17.81
N ASN A 139 -12.45 6.02 17.34
CA ASN A 139 -13.68 6.09 18.12
C ASN A 139 -14.21 4.70 18.49
N ALA A 140 -14.11 3.74 17.58
CA ALA A 140 -14.48 2.36 17.83
C ALA A 140 -13.64 1.74 18.96
N TRP A 141 -12.32 1.95 18.97
CA TRP A 141 -11.44 1.51 20.04
C TRP A 141 -11.69 2.23 21.36
N LYS A 142 -11.86 3.56 21.32
CA LYS A 142 -12.20 4.35 22.51
C LYS A 142 -13.45 3.84 23.23
N SER A 143 -14.46 3.40 22.48
CA SER A 143 -15.71 2.89 23.04
C SER A 143 -15.59 1.50 23.69
N LYS A 144 -14.54 0.73 23.34
CA LYS A 144 -14.31 -0.65 23.81
C LYS A 144 -13.34 -0.76 24.98
N LEU A 145 -12.57 0.27 25.26
CA LEU A 145 -11.46 0.22 26.20
C LEU A 145 -11.76 0.93 27.50
N ALA A 146 -11.17 0.45 28.58
CA ALA A 146 -11.11 1.20 29.83
C ALA A 146 -10.36 2.54 29.63
N PRO A 147 -10.63 3.56 30.43
CA PRO A 147 -9.86 4.80 30.41
C PRO A 147 -8.36 4.54 30.54
N ASN A 148 -7.55 5.36 29.89
CA ASN A 148 -6.10 5.27 29.94
C ASN A 148 -5.51 3.96 29.37
N SER A 149 -6.14 3.40 28.34
CA SER A 149 -5.71 2.13 27.73
C SER A 149 -5.44 2.23 26.23
N LEU A 150 -5.48 3.44 25.64
CA LEU A 150 -5.31 3.65 24.21
C LEU A 150 -4.01 4.37 23.90
N TYR A 151 -3.25 3.81 22.98
CA TYR A 151 -1.98 4.31 22.42
C TYR A 151 -2.03 4.28 20.90
N THR A 152 -1.07 4.95 20.24
CA THR A 152 -0.87 4.85 18.79
C THR A 152 0.56 4.44 18.46
N TRP A 153 0.70 3.76 17.33
CA TRP A 153 1.97 3.47 16.66
C TRP A 153 1.92 4.13 15.29
N ASP A 154 2.72 5.15 15.11
CA ASP A 154 2.82 5.91 13.87
C ASP A 154 4.15 5.65 13.16
N TYR A 155 4.21 5.97 11.88
CA TYR A 155 5.33 5.68 11.01
C TYR A 155 5.82 6.96 10.33
N TYR A 156 7.06 7.38 10.65
CA TYR A 156 7.75 8.51 10.01
C TYR A 156 8.93 7.96 9.19
N LEU A 157 8.61 7.21 8.12
CA LEU A 157 9.53 6.26 7.48
C LEU A 157 9.74 6.56 6.00
N THR A 158 10.08 7.79 5.67
CA THR A 158 10.33 8.17 4.28
C THR A 158 11.57 7.51 3.69
N SER A 159 12.53 7.10 4.50
CA SER A 159 13.83 6.59 4.06
C SER A 159 13.84 5.17 3.45
N ARG A 160 12.75 4.39 3.60
CA ARG A 160 12.63 3.04 3.01
C ARG A 160 11.66 2.95 1.84
N SER A 161 10.89 3.99 1.60
CA SER A 161 9.89 4.01 0.54
C SER A 161 10.46 4.56 -0.76
N ASP A 162 9.67 4.50 -1.81
CA ASP A 162 9.92 5.21 -3.07
C ASP A 162 10.06 6.72 -2.88
N ASN A 163 9.67 7.21 -1.71
CA ASN A 163 9.77 8.60 -1.30
C ASN A 163 11.08 8.94 -0.59
N LYS A 164 12.07 8.03 -0.54
CA LYS A 164 13.38 8.33 0.07
C LYS A 164 13.97 9.60 -0.53
N GLY A 165 14.36 10.53 0.34
CA GLY A 165 14.89 11.84 -0.05
C GLY A 165 13.84 12.85 -0.54
N LEU A 166 12.56 12.49 -0.65
CA LEU A 166 11.52 13.43 -0.98
C LEU A 166 11.17 14.29 0.26
N PRO A 167 11.09 15.61 0.16
CA PRO A 167 10.68 16.47 1.28
C PRO A 167 9.19 16.23 1.60
N ILE A 168 8.92 15.50 2.68
CA ILE A 168 7.56 15.16 3.13
C ILE A 168 7.36 15.78 4.51
N PHE A 169 6.57 16.84 4.58
CA PHE A 169 6.29 17.55 5.82
C PHE A 169 4.80 17.62 6.08
N PHE A 170 4.42 17.47 7.35
CA PHE A 170 3.01 17.50 7.77
C PHE A 170 2.84 18.05 9.21
N PRO A 171 3.57 19.10 9.63
CA PRO A 171 3.54 19.62 10.99
C PRO A 171 2.15 20.09 11.43
N HIS A 172 1.39 20.76 10.55
CA HIS A 172 0.03 21.21 10.87
C HIS A 172 -0.94 20.05 11.07
N ALA A 173 -0.88 19.05 10.19
CA ALA A 173 -1.71 17.85 10.33
C ALA A 173 -1.36 17.05 11.59
N ALA A 174 -0.08 16.98 11.97
CA ALA A 174 0.34 16.35 13.22
C ALA A 174 -0.24 17.10 14.43
N SER A 175 -0.26 18.44 14.38
CA SER A 175 -0.85 19.26 15.44
C SER A 175 -2.37 19.05 15.56
N GLU A 176 -3.09 19.13 14.44
CA GLU A 176 -4.54 18.89 14.43
C GLU A 176 -4.88 17.52 15.01
N ASP A 177 -4.14 16.50 14.58
CA ASP A 177 -4.34 15.14 15.01
C ASP A 177 -4.07 14.99 16.52
N LEU A 178 -2.92 15.40 17.02
CA LEU A 178 -2.56 15.29 18.43
C LEU A 178 -3.48 16.12 19.34
N LYS A 179 -3.92 17.31 18.91
CA LYS A 179 -4.95 18.08 19.62
C LYS A 179 -6.27 17.33 19.76
N SER A 180 -6.71 16.66 18.69
CA SER A 180 -7.95 15.88 18.69
C SER A 180 -7.95 14.71 19.67
N TRP A 181 -6.75 14.26 20.06
CA TRP A 181 -6.53 13.12 20.97
C TRP A 181 -6.21 13.50 22.40
N LYS A 182 -6.13 14.78 22.72
CA LYS A 182 -5.83 15.26 24.06
C LYS A 182 -6.81 14.66 25.08
N GLY A 183 -6.25 14.03 26.12
CA GLY A 183 -7.03 13.37 27.17
C GLY A 183 -7.61 12.01 26.78
N VAL A 184 -7.33 11.48 25.59
CA VAL A 184 -7.75 10.14 25.14
C VAL A 184 -6.54 9.22 24.99
N LEU A 185 -5.54 9.63 24.22
CA LEU A 185 -4.29 8.87 24.08
C LEU A 185 -3.42 9.04 25.32
N GLN A 186 -2.79 7.94 25.72
CA GLN A 186 -1.81 7.93 26.80
C GLN A 186 -0.37 8.12 26.30
N GLY A 187 -0.14 7.83 25.04
CA GLY A 187 1.14 8.00 24.39
C GLY A 187 1.11 7.54 22.95
N GLU A 188 2.20 7.83 22.26
CA GLU A 188 2.41 7.44 20.88
C GLU A 188 3.84 6.91 20.73
N PHE A 189 3.99 5.83 20.01
CA PHE A 189 5.27 5.34 19.50
C PHE A 189 5.40 5.77 18.05
N VAL A 190 6.51 6.42 17.70
CA VAL A 190 6.82 6.75 16.30
C VAL A 190 7.96 5.86 15.84
N GLU A 191 7.65 4.99 14.90
CA GLU A 191 8.67 4.21 14.22
C GLU A 191 9.43 5.09 13.24
N SER A 192 10.73 5.19 13.43
CA SER A 192 11.64 5.92 12.56
C SER A 192 12.83 5.04 12.20
N TRP A 193 13.27 5.11 10.94
CA TRP A 193 14.41 4.32 10.51
C TRP A 193 15.72 4.88 11.02
N LYS A 194 16.62 3.94 11.36
CA LYS A 194 18.00 4.25 11.73
C LYS A 194 18.94 3.69 10.66
N ASP A 195 19.99 4.43 10.40
CA ASP A 195 21.21 3.94 9.79
C ASP A 195 22.35 3.91 10.83
N LYS A 196 23.58 3.72 10.37
CA LYS A 196 24.75 3.63 11.27
C LYS A 196 25.01 4.90 12.12
N GLY A 197 24.42 6.02 11.75
CA GLY A 197 24.63 7.32 12.39
C GLY A 197 23.47 7.85 13.25
N GLY A 198 22.34 7.14 13.28
CA GLY A 198 21.14 7.61 13.99
C GLY A 198 19.90 7.67 13.12
N LEU A 199 19.14 8.77 13.16
CA LEU A 199 17.97 8.96 12.31
C LEU A 199 18.39 8.95 10.82
N ALA A 200 17.77 8.08 10.01
CA ALA A 200 18.05 8.03 8.58
C ALA A 200 17.52 9.32 7.91
N ASP A 201 18.31 9.83 6.95
CA ASP A 201 18.03 11.04 6.20
C ASP A 201 17.57 12.21 7.13
N PRO A 202 18.40 12.64 8.12
CA PRO A 202 18.01 13.60 9.13
C PRO A 202 17.64 14.96 8.54
N GLY A 203 18.21 15.35 7.40
CA GLY A 203 17.91 16.61 6.72
C GLY A 203 16.45 16.73 6.32
N VAL A 204 15.81 15.64 5.86
CA VAL A 204 14.40 15.64 5.46
C VAL A 204 13.45 15.13 6.54
N ASN A 205 13.94 14.35 7.53
CA ASN A 205 13.07 13.72 8.54
C ASN A 205 12.98 14.47 9.87
N HIS A 206 13.97 15.31 10.21
CA HIS A 206 14.08 15.90 11.54
C HIS A 206 12.94 16.87 11.90
N LEU A 207 12.38 17.63 10.92
CA LEU A 207 11.34 18.62 11.22
C LEU A 207 10.07 17.98 11.75
N ASN A 208 9.59 16.89 11.11
CA ASN A 208 8.41 16.16 11.59
C ASN A 208 8.66 15.60 13.01
N ALA A 209 9.84 15.03 13.26
CA ALA A 209 10.23 14.53 14.58
C ALA A 209 10.31 15.65 15.64
N PHE A 210 10.90 16.80 15.28
CA PHE A 210 10.99 17.96 16.16
C PHE A 210 9.61 18.50 16.56
N VAL A 211 8.73 18.70 15.58
CA VAL A 211 7.38 19.22 15.84
C VAL A 211 6.58 18.23 16.68
N THR A 212 6.62 16.96 16.33
CA THR A 212 5.91 15.91 17.08
C THR A 212 6.37 15.82 18.53
N ALA A 213 7.69 15.83 18.78
CA ALA A 213 8.23 15.81 20.14
C ALA A 213 7.78 17.02 20.98
N ARG A 214 7.70 18.21 20.35
CA ARG A 214 7.19 19.42 21.01
C ARG A 214 5.69 19.29 21.33
N LEU A 215 4.91 18.73 20.42
CA LEU A 215 3.48 18.54 20.59
C LEU A 215 3.15 17.43 21.60
N TYR A 216 4.01 16.44 21.78
CA TYR A 216 3.87 15.45 22.87
C TYR A 216 3.95 16.12 24.25
N TRP A 217 4.83 17.11 24.39
CA TRP A 217 4.91 17.87 25.63
C TRP A 217 3.67 18.72 25.86
N ASN A 218 3.21 19.42 24.84
CA ASN A 218 2.00 20.23 24.89
C ASN A 218 1.35 20.32 23.49
N PRO A 219 0.24 19.61 23.23
CA PRO A 219 -0.44 19.64 21.94
C PRO A 219 -1.13 20.97 21.61
N ASP A 220 -1.32 21.86 22.60
CA ASP A 220 -1.97 23.15 22.39
C ASP A 220 -1.01 24.24 21.89
N GLN A 221 0.26 23.92 21.67
CA GLN A 221 1.23 24.87 21.11
C GLN A 221 0.77 25.40 19.75
N ASP A 222 1.03 26.66 19.51
CA ASP A 222 0.88 27.30 18.21
C ASP A 222 1.98 26.81 17.26
N VAL A 223 1.60 26.05 16.26
CA VAL A 223 2.53 25.43 15.30
C VAL A 223 3.18 26.47 14.41
N ASP A 224 2.45 27.49 13.97
CA ASP A 224 3.01 28.56 13.13
C ASP A 224 4.10 29.32 13.88
N LYS A 225 3.85 29.65 15.16
CA LYS A 225 4.86 30.24 16.00
C LYS A 225 6.07 29.35 16.20
N MET A 226 5.81 28.04 16.49
CA MET A 226 6.89 27.06 16.68
C MET A 226 7.76 26.94 15.42
N LEU A 227 7.16 26.89 14.24
CA LEU A 227 7.86 26.81 12.96
C LEU A 227 8.63 28.10 12.66
N ASN A 228 8.06 29.29 12.91
CA ASN A 228 8.76 30.54 12.72
C ASN A 228 9.98 30.70 13.66
N ASP A 229 9.84 30.26 14.92
CA ASP A 229 10.96 30.22 15.87
C ASP A 229 12.04 29.23 15.41
N TYR A 230 11.61 28.05 14.90
CA TYR A 230 12.50 27.06 14.33
C TYR A 230 13.25 27.61 13.10
N TYR A 231 12.57 28.20 12.12
CA TYR A 231 13.22 28.73 10.92
C TYR A 231 14.25 29.81 11.28
N SER A 232 13.89 30.70 12.22
CA SER A 232 14.77 31.79 12.67
C SER A 232 16.02 31.25 13.36
N SER A 233 15.86 30.28 14.26
CA SER A 233 16.97 29.73 15.06
C SER A 233 17.83 28.75 14.29
N PHE A 234 17.22 27.97 13.39
CA PHE A 234 17.90 26.89 12.71
C PHE A 234 18.59 27.33 11.42
N PHE A 235 18.02 28.31 10.69
CA PHE A 235 18.52 28.75 9.39
C PHE A 235 19.05 30.22 9.40
N GLY A 236 18.83 30.97 10.45
CA GLY A 236 19.36 32.32 10.57
C GLY A 236 19.06 33.23 9.38
N PRO A 237 20.10 33.73 8.64
CA PRO A 237 19.89 34.60 7.47
C PRO A 237 19.08 33.97 6.34
N ALA A 238 19.05 32.62 6.23
CA ALA A 238 18.33 31.88 5.21
C ALA A 238 16.89 31.51 5.63
N LYS A 239 16.41 32.03 6.77
CA LYS A 239 15.12 31.61 7.36
C LYS A 239 13.91 31.74 6.43
N ASP A 240 13.86 32.84 5.64
CA ASP A 240 12.70 33.13 4.80
C ASP A 240 12.63 32.19 3.57
N ASP A 241 13.79 31.86 2.97
CA ASP A 241 13.86 30.89 1.89
C ASP A 241 13.51 29.50 2.40
N MET A 242 14.07 29.10 3.54
CA MET A 242 13.78 27.80 4.13
C MET A 242 12.32 27.67 4.61
N LYS A 243 11.72 28.75 5.11
CA LYS A 243 10.29 28.82 5.38
C LYS A 243 9.50 28.53 4.10
N GLY A 244 9.80 29.25 3.00
CA GLY A 244 9.15 29.01 1.71
C GLY A 244 9.32 27.56 1.20
N PHE A 245 10.51 26.97 1.39
CA PHE A 245 10.78 25.57 1.06
C PHE A 245 9.85 24.62 1.85
N TYR A 246 9.78 24.73 3.16
CA TYR A 246 8.97 23.84 4.00
C TYR A 246 7.47 24.02 3.77
N GLU A 247 6.97 25.24 3.68
CA GLU A 247 5.56 25.53 3.43
C GLU A 247 5.10 25.01 2.05
N ARG A 248 5.95 25.18 1.02
CA ARG A 248 5.65 24.64 -0.31
C ARG A 248 5.66 23.11 -0.30
N ALA A 249 6.64 22.50 0.35
CA ALA A 249 6.74 21.08 0.47
C ALA A 249 5.54 20.49 1.23
N GLU A 250 5.15 21.07 2.39
CA GLU A 250 3.98 20.60 3.15
C GLU A 250 2.69 20.64 2.31
N LYS A 251 2.53 21.68 1.50
CA LYS A 251 1.35 21.82 0.64
C LYS A 251 1.31 20.82 -0.50
N SER A 252 2.47 20.43 -1.06
CA SER A 252 2.55 19.81 -2.38
C SER A 252 3.10 18.38 -2.37
N TRP A 253 3.69 17.88 -1.27
CA TRP A 253 4.44 16.62 -1.27
C TRP A 253 3.66 15.39 -1.74
N LYS A 254 2.34 15.38 -1.59
CA LYS A 254 1.51 14.27 -2.08
C LYS A 254 1.43 14.17 -3.60
N ASN A 255 1.59 15.28 -4.29
CA ASN A 255 1.56 15.34 -5.74
C ASN A 255 2.36 16.55 -6.25
N TYR A 256 3.67 16.50 -6.10
CA TYR A 256 4.55 17.53 -6.62
C TYR A 256 4.35 17.75 -8.12
N THR A 257 4.12 18.99 -8.51
CA THR A 257 4.21 19.44 -9.91
C THR A 257 5.65 19.78 -10.27
N ALA A 258 5.96 19.90 -11.56
CA ALA A 258 7.28 20.38 -12.00
C ALA A 258 7.59 21.76 -11.40
N ALA A 259 6.62 22.68 -11.39
CA ALA A 259 6.77 24.01 -10.81
C ALA A 259 7.02 23.99 -9.28
N ASP A 260 6.41 23.04 -8.55
CA ASP A 260 6.72 22.87 -7.12
C ASP A 260 8.19 22.48 -6.93
N VAL A 261 8.65 21.50 -7.69
CA VAL A 261 10.03 21.00 -7.58
C VAL A 261 11.05 22.05 -7.98
N GLU A 262 10.80 22.79 -9.05
CA GLU A 262 11.65 23.92 -9.47
C GLU A 262 11.72 24.99 -8.39
N TYR A 263 10.58 25.31 -7.77
CA TYR A 263 10.55 26.25 -6.64
C TYR A 263 11.38 25.75 -5.45
N LEU A 264 11.22 24.49 -5.04
CA LEU A 264 11.98 23.89 -3.93
C LEU A 264 13.50 23.91 -4.21
N MET A 265 13.92 23.53 -5.42
CA MET A 265 15.32 23.55 -5.80
C MET A 265 15.90 24.96 -5.82
N LYS A 266 15.13 25.92 -6.34
CA LYS A 266 15.53 27.34 -6.36
C LYS A 266 15.68 27.89 -4.94
N THR A 267 14.70 27.65 -4.06
CA THR A 267 14.75 28.14 -2.67
C THR A 267 15.91 27.54 -1.89
N LEU A 268 16.27 26.27 -2.08
CA LEU A 268 17.46 25.68 -1.47
C LEU A 268 18.75 26.37 -1.95
N ALA A 269 18.86 26.66 -3.25
CA ALA A 269 20.02 27.35 -3.80
C ALA A 269 20.14 28.81 -3.29
N ASP A 270 19.01 29.51 -3.14
CA ASP A 270 18.99 30.87 -2.61
C ASP A 270 19.29 30.87 -1.09
N ALA A 271 18.78 29.89 -0.34
CA ALA A 271 19.08 29.69 1.07
C ALA A 271 20.57 29.47 1.33
N GLU A 272 21.25 28.62 0.52
CA GLU A 272 22.69 28.41 0.65
C GLU A 272 23.48 29.70 0.51
N LYS A 273 23.15 30.52 -0.49
CA LYS A 273 23.83 31.82 -0.71
C LYS A 273 23.66 32.77 0.50
N LYS A 274 22.44 32.80 1.11
CA LYS A 274 22.13 33.68 2.24
C LYS A 274 22.67 33.14 3.56
N ALA A 275 22.83 31.85 3.71
CA ALA A 275 23.35 31.23 4.93
C ALA A 275 24.81 31.65 5.23
N GLY A 276 25.55 32.09 4.22
CA GLY A 276 26.95 32.51 4.33
C GLY A 276 27.93 31.33 4.38
N SER A 277 29.15 31.54 3.89
CA SER A 277 30.15 30.48 3.82
C SER A 277 30.65 30.06 5.20
N ASP A 278 30.83 28.75 5.38
CA ASP A 278 31.36 28.09 6.60
C ASP A 278 30.58 28.36 7.89
N THR A 279 29.30 28.69 7.76
CA THR A 279 28.42 28.89 8.91
C THR A 279 27.72 27.60 9.29
N VAL A 280 27.18 27.53 10.53
CA VAL A 280 26.30 26.42 10.93
C VAL A 280 25.01 26.41 10.10
N TYR A 281 24.56 27.52 9.62
CA TYR A 281 23.36 27.67 8.81
C TYR A 281 23.56 27.06 7.40
N GLU A 282 24.71 27.35 6.79
CA GLU A 282 25.09 26.73 5.51
C GLU A 282 25.14 25.20 5.62
N LYS A 283 25.81 24.66 6.66
CA LYS A 283 25.91 23.20 6.87
C LYS A 283 24.55 22.53 7.01
N ARG A 284 23.56 23.21 7.63
CA ARG A 284 22.18 22.71 7.78
C ARG A 284 21.40 22.75 6.47
N VAL A 285 21.53 23.81 5.68
CA VAL A 285 20.92 23.90 4.35
C VAL A 285 21.55 22.86 3.41
N ALA A 286 22.88 22.74 3.41
CA ALA A 286 23.61 21.76 2.61
C ALA A 286 23.23 20.31 2.93
N LEU A 287 23.01 19.98 4.21
CA LEU A 287 22.51 18.67 4.63
C LEU A 287 21.15 18.35 3.99
N ILE A 288 20.19 19.27 4.11
CA ILE A 288 18.85 19.11 3.54
C ILE A 288 18.93 18.96 2.03
N ARG A 289 19.70 19.83 1.37
CA ARG A 289 19.89 19.77 -0.08
C ARG A 289 20.52 18.46 -0.52
N GLY A 290 21.59 18.03 0.15
CA GLY A 290 22.29 16.78 -0.16
C GLY A 290 21.40 15.54 -0.10
N GLU A 291 20.41 15.53 0.82
CA GLU A 291 19.48 14.43 0.97
C GLU A 291 18.32 14.45 -0.04
N CYS A 292 17.85 15.65 -0.46
CA CYS A 292 16.65 15.74 -1.28
C CYS A 292 16.87 16.11 -2.76
N GLU A 293 17.99 16.75 -3.11
CA GLU A 293 18.18 17.28 -4.48
C GLU A 293 18.11 16.20 -5.56
N SER A 294 18.74 15.04 -5.33
CA SER A 294 18.72 13.93 -6.30
C SER A 294 17.30 13.44 -6.57
N LYS A 295 16.51 13.30 -5.50
CA LYS A 295 15.12 12.86 -5.62
C LYS A 295 14.22 13.92 -6.26
N LEU A 296 14.42 15.18 -5.92
CA LEU A 296 13.71 16.29 -6.57
C LEU A 296 14.01 16.35 -8.06
N ARG A 297 15.27 16.17 -8.48
CA ARG A 297 15.65 16.09 -9.90
C ARG A 297 15.00 14.91 -10.61
N GLU A 298 14.96 13.74 -9.98
CA GLU A 298 14.24 12.56 -10.51
C GLU A 298 12.76 12.90 -10.76
N VAL A 299 12.09 13.49 -9.76
CA VAL A 299 10.68 13.88 -9.88
C VAL A 299 10.48 14.92 -10.99
N LEU A 300 11.38 15.91 -11.10
CA LEU A 300 11.32 16.93 -12.14
C LEU A 300 11.48 16.32 -13.54
N LEU A 301 12.43 15.40 -13.71
CA LEU A 301 12.60 14.67 -14.97
C LEU A 301 11.35 13.87 -15.32
N LEU A 302 10.76 13.18 -14.37
CA LEU A 302 9.50 12.42 -14.56
C LEU A 302 8.32 13.32 -14.94
N LYS A 303 8.20 14.51 -14.33
CA LYS A 303 7.12 15.46 -14.61
C LYS A 303 7.33 16.24 -15.92
N ASN A 304 8.58 16.48 -16.31
CA ASN A 304 8.94 17.14 -17.55
C ASN A 304 9.11 16.17 -18.73
N SER A 305 9.31 14.87 -18.45
CA SER A 305 9.28 13.88 -19.50
C SER A 305 7.87 13.92 -20.10
N LYS A 306 7.78 14.41 -21.32
CA LYS A 306 6.65 14.15 -22.23
C LYS A 306 6.75 12.69 -22.70
N GLU A 307 6.95 11.74 -21.80
CA GLU A 307 6.65 10.37 -22.13
C GLU A 307 5.14 10.33 -22.31
N GLU A 308 4.70 10.44 -23.57
CA GLU A 308 3.42 9.88 -23.98
C GLU A 308 3.53 8.41 -23.58
N TYR A 309 3.02 8.09 -22.40
CA TYR A 309 2.84 6.69 -22.03
C TYR A 309 2.08 6.03 -23.17
N ALA A 310 2.52 4.84 -23.56
CA ALA A 310 1.93 4.12 -24.68
C ALA A 310 0.41 4.19 -24.57
N ARG A 311 -0.24 4.60 -25.66
CA ARG A 311 -1.70 4.62 -25.73
C ARG A 311 -2.15 3.25 -26.20
N ILE A 312 -3.09 2.68 -25.47
CA ILE A 312 -3.82 1.49 -25.86
C ILE A 312 -5.18 1.93 -26.35
N GLU A 313 -5.32 1.99 -27.65
CA GLU A 313 -6.58 2.32 -28.31
C GLU A 313 -7.34 1.04 -28.61
N VAL A 314 -8.47 0.86 -27.97
CA VAL A 314 -9.32 -0.32 -28.12
C VAL A 314 -10.55 0.07 -28.95
N LYS A 315 -10.77 -0.63 -30.05
CA LYS A 315 -12.02 -0.55 -30.79
C LYS A 315 -13.01 -1.53 -30.16
N GLU A 316 -14.22 -1.04 -29.93
CA GLU A 316 -15.30 -1.88 -29.43
C GLU A 316 -15.55 -3.05 -30.38
N GLN A 317 -15.63 -4.25 -29.81
CA GLN A 317 -15.94 -5.48 -30.54
C GLN A 317 -17.40 -5.89 -30.29
N PRO A 318 -18.03 -6.62 -31.22
CA PRO A 318 -19.32 -7.25 -30.93
C PRO A 318 -19.20 -8.20 -29.72
N ALA A 319 -20.21 -8.26 -28.88
CA ALA A 319 -20.24 -9.11 -27.68
C ALA A 319 -20.04 -10.63 -27.98
N SER A 320 -20.21 -11.05 -29.23
CA SER A 320 -19.97 -12.42 -29.70
C SER A 320 -18.58 -12.67 -30.28
N GLY A 321 -17.67 -11.67 -30.19
CA GLY A 321 -16.37 -11.72 -30.86
C GLY A 321 -15.26 -12.43 -30.09
N ILE A 322 -15.45 -12.68 -28.78
CA ILE A 322 -14.48 -13.31 -27.89
C ILE A 322 -15.18 -14.37 -27.06
N THR A 323 -14.61 -15.56 -27.03
CA THR A 323 -15.03 -16.69 -26.20
C THR A 323 -13.91 -16.97 -25.20
N LEU A 324 -14.21 -16.98 -23.91
CA LEU A 324 -13.20 -17.27 -22.90
C LEU A 324 -12.90 -18.78 -22.87
N ASP A 325 -11.93 -19.20 -23.65
CA ASP A 325 -11.47 -20.60 -23.67
C ASP A 325 -9.96 -20.75 -23.38
N GLY A 326 -9.27 -19.62 -23.14
CA GLY A 326 -7.85 -19.54 -22.87
C GLY A 326 -6.98 -19.46 -24.12
N ARG A 327 -7.57 -19.27 -25.29
CA ARG A 327 -6.88 -19.11 -26.59
C ARG A 327 -7.17 -17.73 -27.16
N LEU A 328 -6.27 -17.21 -27.96
CA LEU A 328 -6.42 -15.91 -28.59
C LEU A 328 -6.52 -16.06 -30.12
N ASP A 329 -7.30 -17.03 -30.59
CA ASP A 329 -7.42 -17.38 -32.01
C ASP A 329 -8.71 -16.84 -32.66
N GLU A 330 -9.63 -16.25 -31.90
CA GLU A 330 -10.82 -15.65 -32.45
C GLU A 330 -10.55 -14.36 -33.24
N SER A 331 -11.46 -14.08 -34.16
CA SER A 331 -11.39 -12.87 -34.99
C SER A 331 -11.39 -11.56 -34.17
N GLY A 332 -12.02 -11.56 -32.99
CA GLY A 332 -12.00 -10.45 -32.05
C GLY A 332 -10.59 -10.09 -31.58
N TRP A 333 -9.78 -11.08 -31.24
CA TRP A 333 -8.39 -10.89 -30.85
C TRP A 333 -7.48 -10.48 -32.02
N ASN A 334 -7.72 -11.04 -33.20
CA ASN A 334 -6.93 -10.72 -34.39
C ASN A 334 -7.05 -9.26 -34.84
N ALA A 335 -8.13 -8.59 -34.48
CA ALA A 335 -8.35 -7.17 -34.75
C ALA A 335 -7.67 -6.23 -33.73
N CYS A 336 -7.15 -6.77 -32.62
CA CYS A 336 -6.55 -5.99 -31.53
C CYS A 336 -5.05 -5.85 -31.70
N PRO A 337 -4.47 -4.68 -31.42
CA PRO A 337 -3.03 -4.48 -31.36
C PRO A 337 -2.39 -5.38 -30.32
N GLU A 338 -1.20 -5.88 -30.60
CA GLU A 338 -0.39 -6.68 -29.68
C GLU A 338 0.69 -5.82 -29.03
N PHE A 339 0.80 -5.93 -27.72
CA PHE A 339 1.78 -5.20 -26.89
C PHE A 339 2.69 -6.20 -26.20
N ALA A 340 3.97 -5.84 -26.04
CA ALA A 340 4.98 -6.68 -25.40
C ALA A 340 5.40 -6.12 -24.03
N LEU A 341 5.59 -7.01 -23.06
CA LEU A 341 6.18 -6.64 -21.77
C LEU A 341 7.70 -6.49 -21.89
N ARG A 342 8.26 -5.71 -20.99
CA ARG A 342 9.68 -5.42 -20.86
C ARG A 342 10.14 -5.71 -19.44
N ASP A 343 11.42 -5.90 -19.23
CA ASP A 343 11.99 -6.04 -17.89
C ASP A 343 11.61 -4.83 -17.00
N CYS A 344 11.15 -5.09 -15.79
CA CYS A 344 10.66 -4.05 -14.88
C CYS A 344 11.70 -2.99 -14.52
N ILE A 345 12.97 -3.39 -14.48
CA ILE A 345 14.09 -2.57 -14.01
C ILE A 345 14.77 -1.89 -15.19
N THR A 346 15.19 -2.67 -16.19
CA THR A 346 16.00 -2.17 -17.29
C THR A 346 15.18 -1.57 -18.43
N GLY A 347 13.92 -1.97 -18.58
CA GLY A 347 13.07 -1.60 -19.72
C GLY A 347 13.44 -2.31 -21.03
N GLU A 348 14.34 -3.26 -21.00
CA GLU A 348 14.74 -4.05 -22.16
C GLU A 348 13.78 -5.22 -22.45
N ALA A 349 13.88 -5.77 -23.64
CA ALA A 349 13.12 -6.97 -24.01
C ALA A 349 13.54 -8.17 -23.14
N THR A 350 12.57 -8.95 -22.65
CA THR A 350 12.83 -10.14 -21.83
C THR A 350 13.12 -11.36 -22.70
N LYS A 351 13.92 -12.30 -22.17
CA LYS A 351 14.20 -13.57 -22.84
C LYS A 351 12.94 -14.42 -23.00
N ASN A 352 12.08 -14.42 -21.99
CA ASN A 352 10.81 -15.13 -21.98
C ASN A 352 9.69 -14.14 -22.31
N ALA A 353 9.51 -13.87 -23.60
CA ALA A 353 8.59 -12.83 -24.07
C ALA A 353 7.16 -13.05 -23.57
N THR A 354 6.53 -11.99 -23.14
CA THR A 354 5.11 -11.95 -22.81
C THR A 354 4.45 -10.86 -23.63
N LYS A 355 3.35 -11.20 -24.25
CA LYS A 355 2.58 -10.30 -25.09
C LYS A 355 1.12 -10.29 -24.66
N PHE A 356 0.45 -9.16 -24.83
CA PHE A 356 -0.96 -9.06 -24.50
C PHE A 356 -1.73 -8.24 -25.54
N ARG A 357 -3.06 -8.44 -25.51
CA ARG A 357 -4.03 -7.70 -26.30
C ARG A 357 -5.17 -7.25 -25.40
N VAL A 358 -5.83 -6.17 -25.78
CA VAL A 358 -6.97 -5.61 -25.04
C VAL A 358 -8.15 -5.48 -25.99
N ALA A 359 -9.29 -5.97 -25.56
CA ALA A 359 -10.56 -5.85 -26.26
C ALA A 359 -11.66 -5.35 -25.30
N CYS A 360 -12.74 -4.84 -25.85
CA CYS A 360 -13.87 -4.34 -25.07
C CYS A 360 -15.16 -4.55 -25.84
N ASP A 361 -16.23 -4.89 -25.14
CA ASP A 361 -17.59 -4.84 -25.64
C ASP A 361 -18.43 -3.84 -24.81
N GLU A 362 -19.75 -3.84 -24.98
CA GLU A 362 -20.65 -2.95 -24.22
C GLU A 362 -20.62 -3.14 -22.71
N LYS A 363 -20.22 -4.33 -22.23
CA LYS A 363 -20.36 -4.75 -20.84
C LYS A 363 -19.05 -5.12 -20.17
N ASN A 364 -18.03 -5.50 -20.95
CA ASN A 364 -16.84 -6.13 -20.43
C ASN A 364 -15.56 -5.55 -21.05
N LEU A 365 -14.50 -5.52 -20.26
CA LEU A 365 -13.13 -5.35 -20.70
C LEU A 365 -12.44 -6.72 -20.69
N TYR A 366 -11.75 -7.04 -21.80
CA TYR A 366 -11.04 -8.30 -21.98
C TYR A 366 -9.54 -8.05 -22.11
N ILE A 367 -8.72 -8.90 -21.50
CA ILE A 367 -7.27 -8.92 -21.72
C ILE A 367 -6.86 -10.34 -22.01
N GLY A 368 -6.24 -10.56 -23.16
CA GLY A 368 -5.63 -11.81 -23.54
C GLY A 368 -4.12 -11.73 -23.47
N VAL A 369 -3.45 -12.72 -22.87
CA VAL A 369 -2.00 -12.72 -22.65
C VAL A 369 -1.37 -14.02 -23.13
N VAL A 370 -0.26 -13.93 -23.83
CA VAL A 370 0.58 -15.07 -24.26
C VAL A 370 1.93 -14.96 -23.56
N CYS A 371 2.25 -15.97 -22.75
CA CYS A 371 3.50 -16.06 -21.99
C CYS A 371 4.39 -17.15 -22.58
N GLN A 372 5.48 -16.79 -23.23
CA GLN A 372 6.50 -17.77 -23.67
C GLN A 372 7.17 -18.39 -22.45
N GLU A 373 7.24 -19.71 -22.40
CA GLU A 373 7.82 -20.46 -21.30
C GLU A 373 8.49 -21.74 -21.80
N PRO A 374 9.80 -21.72 -22.07
CA PRO A 374 10.52 -22.88 -22.55
C PRO A 374 10.69 -23.96 -21.47
N ASP A 375 10.56 -23.59 -20.19
CA ASP A 375 10.65 -24.49 -19.04
C ASP A 375 9.27 -24.76 -18.43
N MET A 376 8.39 -25.38 -19.19
CA MET A 376 7.05 -25.75 -18.73
C MET A 376 7.05 -26.76 -17.57
N LYS A 377 8.14 -27.50 -17.36
CA LYS A 377 8.27 -28.43 -16.22
C LYS A 377 8.54 -27.70 -14.91
N GLY A 378 9.24 -26.56 -14.98
CA GLY A 378 9.54 -25.73 -13.83
C GLY A 378 8.46 -24.68 -13.53
N ILE A 379 7.33 -24.69 -14.26
CA ILE A 379 6.25 -23.72 -14.03
C ILE A 379 5.61 -23.92 -12.66
N LYS A 380 5.47 -22.85 -11.90
CA LYS A 380 4.80 -22.87 -10.60
C LYS A 380 3.34 -22.45 -10.77
N ALA A 381 2.43 -23.30 -10.34
CA ALA A 381 1.00 -23.08 -10.42
C ALA A 381 0.29 -23.91 -9.33
N SER A 382 0.44 -23.51 -8.09
CA SER A 382 -0.11 -24.19 -6.90
C SER A 382 -1.53 -23.75 -6.56
N GLY A 383 -1.86 -22.48 -6.84
CA GLY A 383 -3.21 -21.95 -6.70
C GLY A 383 -4.17 -22.63 -7.68
N THR A 384 -5.35 -23.07 -7.19
CA THR A 384 -6.31 -23.85 -7.99
C THR A 384 -7.72 -23.29 -7.99
N LYS A 385 -8.02 -22.29 -7.15
CA LYS A 385 -9.36 -21.70 -7.02
C LYS A 385 -9.27 -20.18 -6.93
N ARG A 386 -10.41 -19.53 -7.08
CA ARG A 386 -10.52 -18.08 -6.85
C ARG A 386 -10.04 -17.72 -5.43
N ASP A 387 -9.36 -16.59 -5.30
CA ASP A 387 -8.83 -16.04 -4.05
C ASP A 387 -7.82 -16.94 -3.32
N ASP A 388 -7.18 -17.84 -4.08
CA ASP A 388 -6.09 -18.66 -3.55
C ASP A 388 -4.81 -17.82 -3.48
N MET A 389 -4.41 -17.47 -2.28
CA MET A 389 -3.23 -16.61 -2.03
C MET A 389 -1.92 -17.21 -2.53
N ASN A 390 -1.89 -18.51 -2.85
CA ASN A 390 -0.71 -19.11 -3.46
C ASN A 390 -0.43 -18.57 -4.88
N VAL A 391 -1.41 -17.95 -5.54
CA VAL A 391 -1.22 -17.27 -6.84
C VAL A 391 -0.05 -16.28 -6.80
N TRP A 392 0.19 -15.62 -5.65
CA TRP A 392 1.32 -14.68 -5.48
C TRP A 392 2.70 -15.34 -5.39
N LEU A 393 2.75 -16.66 -5.18
CA LEU A 393 3.97 -17.47 -5.12
C LEU A 393 4.22 -18.24 -6.43
N ASP A 394 3.23 -18.26 -7.30
CA ASP A 394 3.24 -18.95 -8.59
C ASP A 394 3.87 -18.09 -9.71
N ASP A 395 4.02 -18.68 -10.89
CA ASP A 395 4.03 -17.91 -12.13
C ASP A 395 2.69 -17.20 -12.24
N ALA A 396 2.68 -15.89 -12.45
CA ALA A 396 1.44 -15.15 -12.52
C ALA A 396 1.52 -13.98 -13.51
N VAL A 397 0.37 -13.68 -14.10
CA VAL A 397 0.15 -12.41 -14.79
C VAL A 397 -0.66 -11.51 -13.87
N GLU A 398 -0.26 -10.25 -13.78
CA GLU A 398 -0.97 -9.24 -13.02
C GLU A 398 -1.47 -8.13 -13.94
N VAL A 399 -2.74 -7.79 -13.79
CA VAL A 399 -3.39 -6.66 -14.45
C VAL A 399 -3.63 -5.58 -13.39
N ILE A 400 -3.08 -4.40 -13.61
CA ILE A 400 -3.29 -3.22 -12.78
C ILE A 400 -4.14 -2.24 -13.58
N LEU A 401 -5.32 -1.93 -13.08
CA LEU A 401 -6.31 -1.13 -13.77
C LEU A 401 -6.74 0.06 -12.92
N LYS A 402 -6.53 1.26 -13.40
CA LYS A 402 -6.94 2.53 -12.77
C LYS A 402 -8.10 3.13 -13.53
N THR A 403 -9.16 3.51 -12.84
CA THR A 403 -10.30 4.21 -13.46
C THR A 403 -10.33 5.69 -13.04
N PRO A 404 -11.09 6.55 -13.71
CA PRO A 404 -11.25 7.93 -13.28
C PRO A 404 -11.83 8.13 -11.88
N LYS A 405 -12.50 7.11 -11.34
CA LYS A 405 -13.19 7.14 -10.03
C LYS A 405 -12.47 6.33 -8.94
N HIS A 406 -11.47 5.52 -9.31
CA HIS A 406 -10.84 4.58 -8.39
C HIS A 406 -9.30 4.63 -8.50
N SER A 407 -8.61 4.47 -7.36
CA SER A 407 -7.14 4.49 -7.32
C SER A 407 -6.53 3.41 -8.20
N TYR A 408 -6.85 2.16 -7.99
CA TYR A 408 -6.64 1.04 -8.92
C TYR A 408 -7.19 -0.28 -8.38
N TYR A 409 -7.45 -1.20 -9.32
CA TYR A 409 -7.75 -2.61 -9.09
C TYR A 409 -6.56 -3.45 -9.51
N GLN A 410 -6.39 -4.60 -8.88
CA GLN A 410 -5.35 -5.57 -9.19
C GLN A 410 -5.97 -6.94 -9.40
N PHE A 411 -5.61 -7.60 -10.49
CA PHE A 411 -6.00 -8.96 -10.81
C PHE A 411 -4.74 -9.80 -11.00
N ALA A 412 -4.60 -10.90 -10.29
CA ALA A 412 -3.48 -11.82 -10.43
C ALA A 412 -3.99 -13.18 -10.87
N ILE A 413 -3.45 -13.73 -11.94
CA ILE A 413 -3.89 -14.99 -12.55
C ILE A 413 -2.68 -15.89 -12.78
N ASN A 414 -2.75 -17.13 -12.29
CA ASN A 414 -1.72 -18.12 -12.51
C ASN A 414 -2.01 -19.04 -13.72
N PRO A 415 -1.08 -19.91 -14.13
CA PRO A 415 -1.26 -20.82 -15.27
C PRO A 415 -2.36 -21.89 -15.10
N ASN A 416 -2.98 -22.02 -13.92
CA ASN A 416 -4.17 -22.85 -13.72
C ASN A 416 -5.48 -22.06 -13.94
N GLY A 417 -5.39 -20.75 -14.22
CA GLY A 417 -6.56 -19.87 -14.31
C GLY A 417 -7.12 -19.46 -12.94
N ALA A 418 -6.42 -19.77 -11.84
CA ALA A 418 -6.79 -19.28 -10.53
C ALA A 418 -6.62 -17.76 -10.49
N LEU A 419 -7.68 -17.03 -10.15
CA LEU A 419 -7.76 -15.58 -10.14
C LEU A 419 -7.86 -15.07 -8.70
N VAL A 420 -7.04 -14.08 -8.38
CA VAL A 420 -7.19 -13.24 -7.19
C VAL A 420 -7.46 -11.81 -7.65
N ASP A 421 -8.54 -11.22 -7.20
CA ASP A 421 -8.86 -9.82 -7.45
C ASP A 421 -8.85 -9.01 -6.17
N VAL A 422 -8.34 -7.79 -6.28
CA VAL A 422 -8.08 -6.92 -5.12
C VAL A 422 -8.52 -5.49 -5.43
N ASP A 423 -9.38 -4.96 -4.58
CA ASP A 423 -9.61 -3.52 -4.53
C ASP A 423 -8.49 -2.85 -3.72
N ARG A 424 -7.79 -1.92 -4.36
CA ARG A 424 -6.66 -1.18 -3.78
C ARG A 424 -7.02 0.24 -3.34
N LYS A 425 -8.29 0.56 -3.22
CA LYS A 425 -8.75 1.90 -2.82
C LYS A 425 -8.27 2.28 -1.42
N GLN A 426 -8.32 1.35 -0.50
CA GLN A 426 -7.93 1.53 0.90
C GLN A 426 -7.01 0.40 1.41
N GLY A 427 -5.99 0.06 0.63
CA GLY A 427 -5.06 -1.00 0.97
C GLY A 427 -5.28 -2.26 0.13
N MET A 428 -5.28 -3.44 0.73
CA MET A 428 -5.42 -4.73 0.06
C MET A 428 -6.74 -5.40 0.46
N ASN A 429 -7.84 -5.01 -0.19
CA ASN A 429 -9.14 -5.64 0.03
C ASN A 429 -9.31 -6.85 -0.90
N ILE A 430 -8.97 -8.02 -0.39
CA ILE A 430 -9.10 -9.31 -1.08
C ILE A 430 -10.51 -9.93 -0.96
N ASN A 431 -11.40 -9.34 -0.18
CA ASN A 431 -12.78 -9.81 -0.06
C ASN A 431 -13.71 -9.11 -1.08
N TRP A 432 -13.16 -8.24 -1.89
CA TRP A 432 -13.89 -7.65 -3.00
C TRP A 432 -13.97 -8.67 -4.15
N ASP A 433 -15.16 -8.86 -4.69
CA ASP A 433 -15.41 -9.71 -5.84
C ASP A 433 -15.77 -8.83 -7.05
N SER A 434 -14.91 -8.83 -8.04
CA SER A 434 -15.05 -8.05 -9.27
C SER A 434 -16.01 -8.70 -10.28
N GLY A 435 -16.51 -9.90 -10.02
CA GLY A 435 -17.21 -10.70 -11.02
C GLY A 435 -16.33 -11.11 -12.22
N ALA A 436 -15.03 -10.78 -12.21
CA ALA A 436 -14.12 -11.16 -13.28
C ALA A 436 -13.96 -12.68 -13.37
N THR A 437 -13.77 -13.18 -14.59
CA THR A 437 -13.48 -14.59 -14.87
C THR A 437 -12.21 -14.71 -15.69
N ALA A 438 -11.44 -15.76 -15.44
CA ALA A 438 -10.21 -16.03 -16.18
C ALA A 438 -10.13 -17.50 -16.61
N VAL A 439 -9.59 -17.73 -17.79
CA VAL A 439 -9.30 -19.07 -18.32
C VAL A 439 -7.87 -19.10 -18.83
N SER A 440 -7.14 -20.17 -18.52
CA SER A 440 -5.75 -20.35 -18.95
C SER A 440 -5.54 -21.71 -19.58
N VAL A 441 -4.69 -21.75 -20.62
CA VAL A 441 -4.29 -22.97 -21.32
C VAL A 441 -2.77 -23.08 -21.33
N LYS A 442 -2.26 -24.26 -20.98
CA LYS A 442 -0.82 -24.60 -21.04
C LYS A 442 -0.53 -25.35 -22.32
N GLU A 443 0.52 -24.91 -23.01
CA GLU A 443 1.03 -25.52 -24.23
C GLU A 443 2.46 -26.05 -24.03
N ALA A 444 3.11 -26.54 -25.08
CA ALA A 444 4.42 -27.18 -24.98
C ALA A 444 5.53 -26.19 -24.53
N ASN A 445 5.47 -24.92 -24.98
CA ASN A 445 6.50 -23.89 -24.74
C ASN A 445 5.89 -22.53 -24.35
N SER A 446 4.62 -22.52 -23.95
CA SER A 446 3.90 -21.31 -23.57
C SER A 446 2.70 -21.62 -22.69
N TRP A 447 2.14 -20.61 -22.11
CA TRP A 447 0.79 -20.63 -21.57
C TRP A 447 0.08 -19.33 -21.96
N THR A 448 -1.20 -19.44 -22.14
CA THR A 448 -2.07 -18.32 -22.51
C THR A 448 -3.13 -18.12 -21.44
N LEU A 449 -3.63 -16.93 -21.33
CA LEU A 449 -4.78 -16.65 -20.48
C LEU A 449 -5.67 -15.58 -21.11
N GLU A 450 -6.94 -15.66 -20.80
CA GLU A 450 -7.94 -14.66 -21.04
C GLU A 450 -8.60 -14.26 -19.73
N ILE A 451 -8.79 -12.97 -19.52
CA ILE A 451 -9.58 -12.43 -18.42
C ILE A 451 -10.70 -11.55 -18.97
N CYS A 452 -11.91 -11.75 -18.47
CA CYS A 452 -13.08 -10.90 -18.69
C CYS A 452 -13.43 -10.16 -17.41
N MET A 453 -13.47 -8.84 -17.45
CA MET A 453 -13.78 -7.96 -16.34
C MET A 453 -15.08 -7.21 -16.64
N PRO A 454 -16.19 -7.47 -15.90
CA PRO A 454 -17.44 -6.74 -16.09
C PRO A 454 -17.26 -5.26 -15.70
N LEU A 455 -17.56 -4.34 -16.62
CA LEU A 455 -17.37 -2.90 -16.42
C LEU A 455 -18.15 -2.37 -15.21
N LYS A 456 -19.34 -2.91 -14.94
CA LYS A 456 -20.19 -2.51 -13.82
C LYS A 456 -19.53 -2.72 -12.45
N ASP A 457 -18.64 -3.71 -12.33
CA ASP A 457 -18.05 -4.14 -11.07
C ASP A 457 -16.69 -3.43 -10.78
N ILE A 458 -16.14 -2.72 -11.79
CA ILE A 458 -14.90 -1.96 -11.68
C ILE A 458 -15.13 -0.44 -11.74
N GLU A 459 -16.22 0.03 -11.13
CA GLU A 459 -16.68 1.42 -11.17
C GLU A 459 -16.71 2.03 -12.60
N GLY A 460 -16.86 1.17 -13.59
CA GLY A 460 -16.88 1.50 -15.00
C GLY A 460 -18.29 1.40 -15.56
N GLU A 461 -18.80 2.52 -16.02
CA GLU A 461 -19.86 2.51 -17.03
C GLU A 461 -19.20 2.77 -18.39
N ARG A 462 -19.83 2.34 -19.47
CA ARG A 462 -19.36 2.63 -20.83
C ARG A 462 -19.02 4.11 -21.05
N SER A 463 -19.81 5.02 -20.48
CA SER A 463 -19.57 6.47 -20.49
C SER A 463 -18.26 6.89 -19.80
N THR A 464 -17.68 6.06 -18.92
CA THR A 464 -16.40 6.35 -18.26
C THR A 464 -15.20 5.93 -19.09
N LEU A 465 -15.35 5.03 -20.06
CA LEU A 465 -14.30 4.65 -21.00
C LEU A 465 -13.95 5.75 -22.02
N GLU A 466 -14.79 6.78 -22.15
CA GLU A 466 -14.48 8.01 -22.90
C GLU A 466 -13.43 8.87 -22.18
N LYS A 467 -13.19 8.64 -20.89
CA LYS A 467 -12.12 9.26 -20.12
C LYS A 467 -10.95 8.29 -20.02
N PRO A 468 -9.70 8.79 -20.03
CA PRO A 468 -8.52 7.91 -19.99
C PRO A 468 -8.51 7.07 -18.72
N TRP A 469 -8.38 5.74 -18.87
CA TRP A 469 -8.06 4.81 -17.80
C TRP A 469 -6.55 4.55 -17.79
N GLY A 470 -6.02 4.09 -16.68
CA GLY A 470 -4.64 3.61 -16.60
C GLY A 470 -4.62 2.09 -16.65
N LEU A 471 -3.76 1.51 -17.51
CA LEU A 471 -3.57 0.06 -17.60
C LEU A 471 -2.08 -0.27 -17.54
N ASN A 472 -1.73 -1.26 -16.75
CA ASN A 472 -0.46 -1.94 -16.83
C ASN A 472 -0.67 -3.45 -16.71
N VAL A 473 0.13 -4.22 -17.43
CA VAL A 473 0.13 -5.69 -17.38
C VAL A 473 1.53 -6.12 -17.04
N GLY A 474 1.67 -6.99 -16.05
CA GLY A 474 2.95 -7.53 -15.59
C GLY A 474 2.94 -9.05 -15.55
N ARG A 475 4.11 -9.67 -15.57
CA ARG A 475 4.32 -11.09 -15.34
C ARG A 475 5.40 -11.31 -14.29
N SER A 476 5.09 -12.11 -13.29
CA SER A 476 6.05 -12.75 -12.39
C SER A 476 6.32 -14.17 -12.89
N ARG A 477 7.59 -14.49 -13.13
CA ARG A 477 8.06 -15.83 -13.45
C ARG A 477 8.88 -16.35 -12.29
N SER A 478 8.30 -17.26 -11.50
CA SER A 478 8.88 -17.77 -10.26
C SER A 478 9.76 -18.98 -10.52
N ARG A 479 11.04 -18.91 -10.19
CA ARG A 479 12.00 -20.03 -10.27
C ARG A 479 12.84 -20.06 -9.00
N ASP A 480 13.38 -21.24 -8.67
CA ASP A 480 14.16 -21.43 -7.44
C ASP A 480 15.49 -20.66 -7.46
N THR A 481 16.02 -20.35 -8.63
CA THR A 481 17.30 -19.66 -8.79
C THR A 481 17.18 -18.16 -9.04
N ALA A 482 16.10 -17.69 -9.66
CA ALA A 482 15.84 -16.26 -9.89
C ALA A 482 14.38 -16.03 -10.30
N ALA A 483 13.75 -15.04 -9.70
CA ALA A 483 12.47 -14.53 -10.18
C ALA A 483 12.71 -13.52 -11.32
N GLU A 484 12.00 -13.67 -12.42
CA GLU A 484 11.97 -12.69 -13.51
C GLU A 484 10.66 -11.88 -13.42
N THR A 485 10.76 -10.56 -13.51
CA THR A 485 9.60 -9.69 -13.54
C THR A 485 9.61 -8.83 -14.80
N SER A 486 8.50 -8.86 -15.51
CA SER A 486 8.30 -8.01 -16.69
C SER A 486 6.98 -7.26 -16.61
N ILE A 487 6.93 -6.08 -17.22
CA ILE A 487 5.77 -5.18 -17.20
C ILE A 487 5.68 -4.39 -18.50
N PHE A 488 4.48 -3.92 -18.86
CA PHE A 488 4.29 -3.17 -20.10
C PHE A 488 4.97 -1.79 -20.02
N ILE A 489 4.70 -1.02 -18.95
CA ILE A 489 5.35 0.27 -18.70
C ILE A 489 6.33 0.13 -17.53
N PRO A 490 7.64 -0.03 -17.79
CA PRO A 490 8.65 -0.21 -16.76
C PRO A 490 8.76 0.99 -15.82
N SER A 491 8.99 0.72 -14.55
CA SER A 491 9.14 1.75 -13.52
C SER A 491 10.58 1.93 -13.03
N GLY A 492 11.51 1.07 -13.49
CA GLY A 492 12.88 0.99 -12.96
C GLY A 492 12.98 0.20 -11.66
N LYS A 493 11.89 -0.48 -11.26
CA LYS A 493 11.78 -1.26 -10.01
C LYS A 493 11.04 -2.57 -10.26
N PRO A 494 11.32 -3.64 -9.49
CA PRO A 494 10.62 -4.92 -9.61
C PRO A 494 9.25 -4.86 -8.91
N THR A 495 8.39 -3.92 -9.34
CA THR A 495 7.04 -3.74 -8.78
C THR A 495 6.03 -3.43 -9.87
N PHE A 496 4.82 -3.95 -9.73
CA PHE A 496 3.69 -3.66 -10.61
C PHE A 496 2.79 -2.52 -10.09
N HIS A 497 3.03 -2.05 -8.87
CA HIS A 497 2.15 -1.10 -8.16
C HIS A 497 2.47 0.40 -8.43
N ASN A 498 3.24 0.72 -9.46
CA ASN A 498 3.50 2.11 -9.80
C ASN A 498 2.36 2.67 -10.68
N THR A 499 1.34 3.23 -10.04
CA THR A 499 0.16 3.79 -10.73
C THR A 499 0.40 5.16 -11.37
N ASP A 500 1.59 5.76 -11.20
CA ASP A 500 1.99 6.98 -11.87
C ASP A 500 2.59 6.70 -13.26
N LYS A 501 3.03 5.46 -13.50
CA LYS A 501 3.56 4.97 -14.79
C LYS A 501 2.67 3.86 -15.33
N MET A 502 1.63 4.24 -16.09
CA MET A 502 0.68 3.33 -16.71
C MET A 502 0.40 3.75 -18.14
N ALA A 503 0.07 2.81 -19.00
CA ALA A 503 -0.46 3.14 -20.32
C ALA A 503 -1.82 3.82 -20.20
N THR A 504 -2.09 4.75 -21.08
CA THR A 504 -3.41 5.34 -21.23
C THR A 504 -4.30 4.42 -22.07
N LEU A 505 -5.32 3.85 -21.44
CA LEU A 505 -6.34 3.04 -22.11
C LEU A 505 -7.51 3.94 -22.57
N LEU A 506 -7.81 3.91 -23.84
CA LEU A 506 -8.93 4.63 -24.47
C LEU A 506 -9.79 3.65 -25.26
N VAL A 507 -11.10 3.72 -25.10
CA VAL A 507 -12.05 2.92 -25.86
C VAL A 507 -12.84 3.84 -26.80
N PHE A 508 -12.82 3.53 -28.09
CA PHE A 508 -13.50 4.29 -29.11
C PHE A 508 -14.71 3.54 -29.65
N ASN A 509 -15.85 4.23 -29.75
CA ASN A 509 -17.02 3.73 -30.45
C ASN A 509 -16.76 3.71 -31.96
N VAL A 510 -16.93 2.55 -32.58
CA VAL A 510 -17.07 2.49 -34.03
C VAL A 510 -18.52 2.90 -34.38
N ILE A 511 -18.74 4.16 -34.64
CA ILE A 511 -20.02 4.61 -35.21
C ILE A 511 -20.08 4.04 -36.63
N PHE A 512 -20.80 2.96 -36.84
CA PHE A 512 -21.23 2.54 -38.16
C PHE A 512 -22.27 3.56 -38.65
N THR A 513 -21.86 4.57 -39.38
CA THR A 513 -22.77 5.30 -40.26
C THR A 513 -23.12 4.36 -41.41
N PRO A 514 -24.38 3.94 -41.55
CA PRO A 514 -24.77 3.17 -42.73
C PRO A 514 -24.59 4.10 -43.94
N TYR A 515 -23.75 3.71 -44.88
CA TYR A 515 -23.57 4.37 -46.14
C TYR A 515 -24.87 4.16 -46.95
N VAL A 516 -25.81 5.11 -46.82
CA VAL A 516 -26.98 5.16 -47.70
C VAL A 516 -26.47 5.59 -49.06
N ARG A 517 -26.34 4.64 -50.00
CA ARG A 517 -26.23 4.96 -51.43
C ARG A 517 -27.51 5.65 -51.82
N SER A 518 -27.50 6.97 -51.98
CA SER A 518 -28.49 7.71 -52.76
C SER A 518 -28.24 7.32 -54.21
N GLY A 519 -29.12 6.49 -54.78
CA GLY A 519 -29.22 6.30 -56.22
C GLY A 519 -29.77 7.59 -56.85
N HIS A 520 -29.06 8.07 -57.83
CA HIS A 520 -29.58 8.71 -59.03
C HIS A 520 -28.61 8.41 -60.16
#